data_82d47ef2e9181f5454254d9cabe43ff8
#
_entry.id   82d47ef2e9181f5454254d9cabe43ff8
#
_cell.length_a   1.000
_cell.length_b   1.000
_cell.length_c   1.000
_cell.angle_alpha   90.00
_cell.angle_beta   90.00
_cell.angle_gamma   90.00
#
_symmetry.space_group_name_H-M   'P 1'
#
loop_
_entity.id
_entity.type
_entity.pdbx_description
1 polymer ?
#
loop_
_entity_poly.entity_id
_entity_poly.type
_entity_poly.pdbx_seq_one_letter_code
_entity_poly.pdbx_strand_id
1 'polypeptide(L)'
;MGDSFSASGLARRYFRQTAELFGNNLYLDNMPDLSDQDGSLTLDSFREQICKCVKCPLGRTRIKFVFGVGDPHADLVFVGEAPGRDEDLQGEPFVGRAGQLLDKILAAIKRSRDEVYICNILKCRPPDNRTPHQNEIESCMPFLERQLNIIKPKLIVALGATSAHALLKVKTPLGKLRSKKWKWKNFDLVVTYHPAALLRNPAFKRPAWEDFQWIDKLISEA
;
A
#
# COMPACT_ATOMS: atom_id res chain seq x y z
N MET A 1 -25.40 -36.32 22.61
CA MET A 1 -26.35 -35.25 22.85
C MET A 1 -25.57 -33.98 23.13
N GLY A 2 -25.75 -32.95 22.33
CA GLY A 2 -25.28 -31.58 22.66
C GLY A 2 -23.84 -31.26 22.31
N ASP A 3 -23.43 -31.35 21.03
CA ASP A 3 -22.25 -30.65 20.57
C ASP A 3 -22.63 -29.20 20.25
N SER A 4 -22.27 -28.35 21.17
CA SER A 4 -22.50 -26.94 21.21
C SER A 4 -22.00 -26.21 19.96
N PHE A 5 -22.79 -25.31 19.44
CA PHE A 5 -22.45 -24.27 18.46
C PHE A 5 -21.41 -23.29 19.00
N SER A 6 -20.18 -23.75 19.20
CA SER A 6 -19.07 -22.85 19.50
C SER A 6 -18.38 -22.47 18.18
N ALA A 7 -17.86 -21.24 18.09
CA ALA A 7 -17.11 -20.77 16.92
C ALA A 7 -15.95 -21.70 16.53
N SER A 8 -15.34 -22.37 17.52
CA SER A 8 -14.30 -23.38 17.32
C SER A 8 -14.84 -24.68 16.70
N GLY A 9 -16.07 -25.09 17.02
CA GLY A 9 -16.72 -26.25 16.44
C GLY A 9 -17.08 -26.06 14.96
N LEU A 10 -17.58 -24.87 14.59
CA LEU A 10 -17.87 -24.49 13.21
C LEU A 10 -16.59 -24.40 12.35
N ALA A 11 -15.53 -23.82 12.88
CA ALA A 11 -14.25 -23.76 12.19
C ALA A 11 -13.67 -25.17 11.93
N ARG A 12 -13.67 -26.06 12.92
CA ARG A 12 -13.21 -27.46 12.75
C ARG A 12 -14.05 -28.23 11.72
N ARG A 13 -15.35 -28.00 11.68
CA ARG A 13 -16.25 -28.65 10.71
C ARG A 13 -15.99 -28.13 9.29
N TYR A 14 -15.80 -26.82 9.14
CA TYR A 14 -15.44 -26.19 7.87
C TYR A 14 -14.10 -26.72 7.34
N PHE A 15 -13.06 -26.78 8.17
CA PHE A 15 -11.75 -27.31 7.79
C PHE A 15 -11.80 -28.80 7.43
N ARG A 16 -12.62 -29.60 8.10
CA ARG A 16 -12.80 -31.02 7.74
C ARG A 16 -13.49 -31.19 6.41
N GLN A 17 -14.59 -30.45 6.13
CA GLN A 17 -15.26 -30.46 4.85
C GLN A 17 -14.37 -29.99 3.70
N THR A 18 -13.54 -28.97 3.94
CA THR A 18 -12.61 -28.48 2.93
C THR A 18 -11.50 -29.50 2.64
N ALA A 19 -11.01 -30.20 3.65
CA ALA A 19 -10.04 -31.28 3.46
C ALA A 19 -10.60 -32.49 2.73
N GLU A 20 -11.89 -32.82 2.92
CA GLU A 20 -12.57 -33.89 2.21
C GLU A 20 -12.82 -33.55 0.72
N LEU A 21 -13.08 -32.28 0.39
CA LEU A 21 -13.37 -31.83 -0.96
C LEU A 21 -12.12 -31.51 -1.80
N PHE A 22 -11.04 -31.06 -1.17
CA PHE A 22 -9.85 -30.53 -1.85
C PHE A 22 -8.55 -31.22 -1.44
N GLY A 23 -8.62 -32.31 -0.65
CA GLY A 23 -7.46 -33.00 -0.09
C GLY A 23 -6.81 -32.24 1.07
N ASN A 24 -5.85 -32.86 1.73
CA ASN A 24 -5.10 -32.25 2.84
C ASN A 24 -4.13 -31.11 2.42
N ASN A 25 -4.03 -30.83 1.16
CA ASN A 25 -3.29 -29.70 0.62
C ASN A 25 -4.18 -28.44 0.64
N LEU A 26 -4.56 -27.99 1.83
CA LEU A 26 -4.91 -26.60 2.02
C LEU A 26 -3.68 -25.77 1.60
N TYR A 27 -3.89 -24.77 0.77
CA TYR A 27 -2.90 -23.81 0.25
C TYR A 27 -2.08 -23.06 1.34
N LEU A 28 -1.86 -23.68 2.48
CA LEU A 28 -1.06 -23.19 3.60
C LEU A 28 0.44 -23.47 3.43
N ASP A 29 0.82 -24.40 2.53
CA ASP A 29 2.19 -24.86 2.40
C ASP A 29 3.17 -23.86 1.76
N ASN A 30 2.71 -22.66 1.39
CA ASN A 30 3.58 -21.59 0.87
C ASN A 30 3.16 -20.18 1.30
N MET A 31 2.47 -20.01 2.41
CA MET A 31 2.47 -18.71 3.08
C MET A 31 3.80 -18.63 3.85
N PRO A 32 4.71 -17.70 3.48
CA PRO A 32 5.80 -17.42 4.40
C PRO A 32 5.15 -17.03 5.73
N ASP A 33 5.62 -17.64 6.80
CA ASP A 33 5.16 -17.31 8.14
C ASP A 33 5.40 -15.82 8.36
N LEU A 34 4.34 -15.03 8.28
CA LEU A 34 4.37 -13.58 8.46
C LEU A 34 4.28 -13.22 9.95
N SER A 35 4.36 -14.21 10.85
CA SER A 35 4.46 -13.94 12.28
C SER A 35 5.82 -13.31 12.59
N ASP A 36 5.79 -12.17 13.28
CA ASP A 36 6.99 -11.55 13.87
C ASP A 36 7.52 -12.42 15.00
N GLN A 37 8.22 -13.50 14.69
CA GLN A 37 8.88 -14.29 15.73
C GLN A 37 10.26 -13.73 16.10
N ASP A 38 10.76 -12.73 15.35
CA ASP A 38 12.00 -12.07 15.70
C ASP A 38 12.00 -10.65 15.16
N GLY A 39 12.26 -9.64 15.99
CA GLY A 39 12.30 -8.22 15.61
C GLY A 39 13.41 -7.83 14.60
N SER A 40 13.87 -8.80 13.79
CA SER A 40 14.97 -8.71 12.85
C SER A 40 14.56 -8.53 11.38
N LEU A 41 13.25 -8.57 11.03
CA LEU A 41 12.85 -8.45 9.63
C LEU A 41 13.03 -7.02 9.11
N THR A 42 14.01 -6.83 8.24
CA THR A 42 14.26 -5.55 7.55
C THR A 42 13.42 -5.44 6.27
N LEU A 43 13.27 -4.21 5.73
CA LEU A 43 12.63 -4.00 4.43
C LEU A 43 13.35 -4.75 3.31
N ASP A 44 14.68 -4.82 3.34
CA ASP A 44 15.46 -5.51 2.31
C ASP A 44 15.22 -7.01 2.34
N SER A 45 15.30 -7.65 3.51
CA SER A 45 15.02 -9.07 3.64
C SER A 45 13.56 -9.41 3.28
N PHE A 46 12.62 -8.53 3.61
CA PHE A 46 11.23 -8.67 3.19
C PHE A 46 11.05 -8.53 1.67
N ARG A 47 11.74 -7.57 1.04
CA ARG A 47 11.76 -7.41 -0.42
C ARG A 47 12.24 -8.68 -1.12
N GLU A 48 13.34 -9.29 -0.64
CA GLU A 48 13.89 -10.53 -1.19
C GLU A 48 12.88 -11.68 -1.14
N GLN A 49 12.15 -11.80 -0.03
CA GLN A 49 11.13 -12.85 0.15
C GLN A 49 9.96 -12.73 -0.84
N ILE A 50 9.56 -11.49 -1.21
CA ILE A 50 8.35 -11.27 -1.99
C ILE A 50 8.58 -10.81 -3.43
N CYS A 51 9.80 -10.49 -3.84
CA CYS A 51 10.08 -9.94 -5.18
C CYS A 51 9.69 -10.87 -6.34
N LYS A 52 9.61 -12.17 -6.10
CA LYS A 52 9.17 -13.20 -7.05
C LYS A 52 7.67 -13.53 -6.97
N CYS A 53 6.88 -12.75 -6.23
CA CYS A 53 5.46 -13.00 -6.01
C CYS A 53 4.67 -13.14 -7.32
N VAL A 54 3.81 -14.16 -7.38
CA VAL A 54 2.86 -14.44 -8.48
C VAL A 54 1.45 -14.71 -7.97
N LYS A 55 1.08 -14.17 -6.78
CA LYS A 55 -0.22 -14.37 -6.13
C LYS A 55 -1.41 -13.81 -6.92
N CYS A 56 -1.17 -12.93 -7.87
CA CYS A 56 -2.17 -12.41 -8.78
C CYS A 56 -1.64 -12.39 -10.22
N PRO A 57 -2.48 -12.24 -11.25
CA PRO A 57 -2.05 -12.24 -12.66
C PRO A 57 -0.96 -11.21 -12.98
N LEU A 58 -0.93 -10.07 -12.28
CA LEU A 58 0.05 -9.00 -12.51
C LEU A 58 1.50 -9.45 -12.26
N GLY A 59 1.70 -10.44 -11.41
CA GLY A 59 3.02 -11.01 -11.16
C GLY A 59 3.65 -11.68 -12.38
N ARG A 60 2.84 -12.08 -13.39
CA ARG A 60 3.28 -12.70 -14.62
C ARG A 60 3.51 -11.71 -15.76
N THR A 61 2.97 -10.50 -15.64
CA THR A 61 2.99 -9.49 -16.72
C THR A 61 3.92 -8.30 -16.43
N ARG A 62 4.33 -8.12 -15.18
CA ARG A 62 5.28 -7.06 -14.79
C ARG A 62 6.65 -7.29 -15.43
N ILE A 63 7.37 -6.22 -15.70
CA ILE A 63 8.79 -6.25 -16.08
C ILE A 63 9.64 -6.31 -14.81
N LYS A 64 9.42 -5.39 -13.87
CA LYS A 64 10.09 -5.38 -12.58
C LYS A 64 9.10 -5.29 -11.41
N PHE A 65 9.51 -5.84 -10.28
CA PHE A 65 8.78 -5.70 -9.02
C PHE A 65 9.10 -4.35 -8.39
N VAL A 66 8.08 -3.54 -8.13
CA VAL A 66 8.22 -2.20 -7.56
C VAL A 66 7.87 -2.26 -6.07
N PHE A 67 8.88 -2.45 -5.23
CA PHE A 67 8.69 -2.66 -3.80
C PHE A 67 8.32 -1.36 -3.07
N GLY A 68 9.14 -0.36 -3.18
CA GLY A 68 9.13 0.92 -2.50
C GLY A 68 10.54 1.47 -2.41
N VAL A 69 10.70 2.75 -2.05
CA VAL A 69 12.00 3.43 -1.93
C VAL A 69 11.93 4.52 -0.88
N GLY A 70 13.06 4.83 -0.26
CA GLY A 70 13.22 5.89 0.74
C GLY A 70 13.74 5.36 2.06
N ASP A 71 13.62 6.15 3.12
CA ASP A 71 14.10 5.82 4.45
C ASP A 71 13.29 4.66 5.06
N PRO A 72 13.93 3.53 5.44
CA PRO A 72 13.27 2.42 6.12
C PRO A 72 12.71 2.79 7.52
N HIS A 73 13.09 3.93 8.05
CA HIS A 73 12.64 4.48 9.34
C HIS A 73 11.85 5.79 9.18
N ALA A 74 11.32 6.05 7.98
CA ALA A 74 10.61 7.29 7.68
C ALA A 74 9.40 7.52 8.59
N ASP A 75 9.29 8.71 9.16
CA ASP A 75 8.09 9.17 9.86
C ASP A 75 6.90 9.35 8.93
N LEU A 76 7.15 9.57 7.64
CA LEU A 76 6.16 9.90 6.61
C LEU A 76 6.21 8.90 5.45
N VAL A 77 5.11 8.19 5.21
CA VAL A 77 5.01 7.23 4.11
C VAL A 77 3.94 7.66 3.11
N PHE A 78 4.31 7.73 1.84
CA PHE A 78 3.39 7.99 0.72
C PHE A 78 2.97 6.68 0.06
N VAL A 79 1.66 6.49 -0.09
CA VAL A 79 1.06 5.29 -0.68
C VAL A 79 0.25 5.66 -1.91
N GLY A 80 0.77 5.33 -3.10
CA GLY A 80 0.07 5.46 -4.38
C GLY A 80 -0.79 4.23 -4.71
N GLU A 81 -1.32 4.20 -5.93
CA GLU A 81 -2.18 3.13 -6.44
C GLU A 81 -1.37 1.92 -6.91
N ALA A 82 -0.59 2.07 -7.96
CA ALA A 82 0.15 1.03 -8.64
C ALA A 82 1.32 1.62 -9.45
N PRO A 83 2.32 0.81 -9.83
CA PRO A 83 3.35 1.23 -10.76
C PRO A 83 2.78 1.58 -12.13
N GLY A 84 3.28 2.64 -12.74
CA GLY A 84 3.10 2.95 -14.15
C GLY A 84 4.16 2.28 -15.03
N ARG A 85 4.22 2.67 -16.31
CA ARG A 85 5.18 2.10 -17.28
C ARG A 85 6.63 2.37 -16.89
N ASP A 86 6.94 3.60 -16.50
CA ASP A 86 8.32 4.00 -16.19
C ASP A 86 8.80 3.31 -14.91
N GLU A 87 7.90 3.17 -13.93
CA GLU A 87 8.14 2.48 -12.67
C GLU A 87 8.37 0.97 -12.89
N ASP A 88 7.58 0.35 -13.77
CA ASP A 88 7.72 -1.07 -14.14
C ASP A 88 9.05 -1.35 -14.84
N LEU A 89 9.52 -0.41 -15.68
CA LEU A 89 10.81 -0.50 -16.35
C LEU A 89 12.00 -0.30 -15.40
N GLN A 90 11.90 0.64 -14.44
CA GLN A 90 12.99 1.01 -13.55
C GLN A 90 13.01 0.18 -12.26
N GLY A 91 11.85 -0.30 -11.80
CA GLY A 91 11.69 -1.06 -10.54
C GLY A 91 11.53 -0.17 -9.31
N GLU A 92 11.31 1.15 -9.50
CA GLU A 92 11.13 2.12 -8.43
C GLU A 92 9.80 2.85 -8.57
N PRO A 93 9.10 3.19 -7.46
CA PRO A 93 7.85 3.92 -7.50
C PRO A 93 8.08 5.41 -7.80
N PHE A 94 7.12 6.02 -8.50
CA PHE A 94 7.11 7.47 -8.75
C PHE A 94 8.38 8.00 -9.41
N VAL A 95 8.82 7.39 -10.52
CA VAL A 95 9.97 7.84 -11.35
C VAL A 95 9.53 8.58 -12.61
N GLY A 96 8.29 8.39 -13.08
CA GLY A 96 7.72 9.09 -14.23
C GLY A 96 7.31 10.53 -13.90
N ARG A 97 6.59 11.19 -14.82
CA ARG A 97 6.15 12.60 -14.69
C ARG A 97 5.42 12.91 -13.38
N ALA A 98 4.60 11.96 -12.89
CA ALA A 98 3.89 12.10 -11.62
C ALA A 98 4.86 12.10 -10.43
N GLY A 99 5.88 11.26 -10.48
CA GLY A 99 6.95 11.20 -9.47
C GLY A 99 7.78 12.48 -9.43
N GLN A 100 8.20 12.99 -10.59
CA GLN A 100 8.92 14.25 -10.68
C GLN A 100 8.11 15.44 -10.08
N LEU A 101 6.78 15.40 -10.22
CA LEU A 101 5.94 16.39 -9.55
C LEU A 101 5.90 16.15 -8.02
N LEU A 102 5.85 14.91 -7.57
CA LEU A 102 5.91 14.60 -6.14
C LEU A 102 7.22 15.10 -5.54
N ASP A 103 8.36 14.88 -6.21
CA ASP A 103 9.66 15.36 -5.74
C ASP A 103 9.70 16.90 -5.59
N LYS A 104 9.09 17.63 -6.55
CA LYS A 104 8.96 19.09 -6.45
C LYS A 104 8.06 19.52 -5.29
N ILE A 105 7.00 18.79 -5.01
CA ILE A 105 6.11 19.07 -3.88
C ILE A 105 6.84 18.79 -2.56
N LEU A 106 7.58 17.69 -2.45
CA LEU A 106 8.39 17.37 -1.28
C LEU A 106 9.43 18.46 -1.02
N ALA A 107 10.17 18.88 -2.04
CA ALA A 107 11.14 19.98 -1.92
C ALA A 107 10.49 21.29 -1.45
N ALA A 108 9.24 21.58 -1.89
CA ALA A 108 8.52 22.80 -1.48
C ALA A 108 8.10 22.77 0.01
N ILE A 109 7.96 21.59 0.61
CA ILE A 109 7.77 21.42 2.05
C ILE A 109 9.08 21.08 2.77
N LYS A 110 10.24 21.39 2.14
CA LYS A 110 11.59 21.19 2.67
C LYS A 110 11.93 19.75 3.07
N ARG A 111 11.42 18.79 2.32
CA ARG A 111 11.71 17.36 2.46
C ARG A 111 12.30 16.81 1.18
N SER A 112 13.16 15.83 1.31
CA SER A 112 13.70 15.06 0.19
C SER A 112 13.00 13.72 0.05
N ARG A 113 13.22 13.08 -1.11
CA ARG A 113 12.73 11.72 -1.36
C ARG A 113 13.36 10.69 -0.40
N ASP A 114 14.59 10.96 0.07
CA ASP A 114 15.34 10.08 0.95
C ASP A 114 14.95 10.20 2.43
N GLU A 115 14.17 11.23 2.80
CA GLU A 115 13.65 11.42 4.17
C GLU A 115 12.24 10.85 4.36
N VAL A 116 11.62 10.36 3.31
CA VAL A 116 10.29 9.76 3.32
C VAL A 116 10.35 8.36 2.74
N TYR A 117 9.29 7.57 2.91
CA TYR A 117 9.18 6.31 2.19
C TYR A 117 8.03 6.39 1.18
N ILE A 118 8.27 5.94 -0.05
CA ILE A 118 7.31 6.00 -1.14
C ILE A 118 7.02 4.60 -1.64
N CYS A 119 5.76 4.21 -1.69
CA CYS A 119 5.34 2.91 -2.22
C CYS A 119 3.94 3.00 -2.86
N ASN A 120 3.41 1.85 -3.27
CA ASN A 120 2.07 1.73 -3.83
C ASN A 120 1.30 0.59 -3.14
N ILE A 121 -0.02 0.58 -3.27
CA ILE A 121 -0.88 -0.56 -2.92
C ILE A 121 -0.39 -1.80 -3.69
N LEU A 122 -0.34 -1.71 -5.03
CA LEU A 122 0.19 -2.79 -5.86
C LEU A 122 1.69 -2.65 -6.06
N LYS A 123 2.38 -3.80 -6.13
CA LYS A 123 3.82 -3.88 -6.42
C LYS A 123 4.12 -4.23 -7.88
N CYS A 124 3.07 -4.45 -8.66
CA CYS A 124 3.14 -4.82 -10.07
C CYS A 124 2.25 -3.90 -10.90
N ARG A 125 2.66 -3.57 -12.12
CA ARG A 125 1.92 -2.71 -13.03
C ARG A 125 0.71 -3.43 -13.61
N PRO A 126 -0.52 -2.86 -13.52
CA PRO A 126 -1.66 -3.34 -14.29
C PRO A 126 -1.47 -3.09 -15.81
N PRO A 127 -1.92 -4.01 -16.69
CA PRO A 127 -1.90 -3.78 -18.13
C PRO A 127 -2.51 -2.43 -18.50
N ASP A 128 -1.86 -1.71 -19.43
CA ASP A 128 -2.29 -0.39 -19.94
C ASP A 128 -2.55 0.67 -18.85
N ASN A 129 -1.95 0.50 -17.66
CA ASN A 129 -2.17 1.34 -16.47
C ASN A 129 -3.65 1.43 -16.08
N ARG A 130 -4.44 0.36 -16.31
CA ARG A 130 -5.84 0.32 -15.83
C ARG A 130 -5.91 0.39 -14.31
N THR A 131 -7.05 0.79 -13.81
CA THR A 131 -7.34 0.72 -12.38
C THR A 131 -7.18 -0.73 -11.89
N PRO A 132 -6.57 -0.96 -10.72
CA PRO A 132 -6.47 -2.27 -10.10
C PRO A 132 -7.83 -2.93 -9.87
N HIS A 133 -7.92 -4.24 -10.10
CA HIS A 133 -9.06 -5.02 -9.67
C HIS A 133 -9.02 -5.27 -8.16
N GLN A 134 -10.20 -5.51 -7.57
CA GLN A 134 -10.32 -5.69 -6.13
C GLN A 134 -9.50 -6.89 -5.61
N ASN A 135 -9.50 -8.01 -6.34
CA ASN A 135 -8.72 -9.19 -6.00
C ASN A 135 -7.20 -8.97 -6.07
N GLU A 136 -6.74 -8.07 -6.96
CA GLU A 136 -5.32 -7.68 -7.06
C GLU A 136 -4.90 -6.85 -5.83
N ILE A 137 -5.77 -5.91 -5.42
CA ILE A 137 -5.59 -5.12 -4.19
C ILE A 137 -5.52 -6.04 -2.97
N GLU A 138 -6.49 -6.94 -2.82
CA GLU A 138 -6.56 -7.88 -1.71
C GLU A 138 -5.34 -8.79 -1.62
N SER A 139 -4.85 -9.27 -2.77
CA SER A 139 -3.65 -10.11 -2.84
C SER A 139 -2.37 -9.36 -2.47
N CYS A 140 -2.32 -8.04 -2.70
CA CYS A 140 -1.11 -7.22 -2.51
C CYS A 140 -1.12 -6.45 -1.17
N MET A 141 -2.30 -6.20 -0.60
CA MET A 141 -2.47 -5.44 0.66
C MET A 141 -1.66 -5.99 1.84
N PRO A 142 -1.54 -7.32 2.04
CA PRO A 142 -0.72 -7.86 3.13
C PRO A 142 0.76 -7.46 3.03
N PHE A 143 1.28 -7.27 1.82
CA PHE A 143 2.67 -6.81 1.64
C PHE A 143 2.84 -5.34 2.03
N LEU A 144 1.89 -4.47 1.67
CA LEU A 144 1.89 -3.09 2.12
C LEU A 144 1.79 -3.00 3.65
N GLU A 145 0.88 -3.77 4.22
CA GLU A 145 0.72 -3.82 5.68
C GLU A 145 2.02 -4.20 6.38
N ARG A 146 2.70 -5.24 5.87
CA ARG A 146 3.97 -5.68 6.44
C ARG A 146 5.05 -4.61 6.31
N GLN A 147 5.15 -3.92 5.15
CA GLN A 147 6.06 -2.79 5.00
C GLN A 147 5.81 -1.70 6.05
N LEU A 148 4.55 -1.30 6.24
CA LEU A 148 4.19 -0.28 7.21
C LEU A 148 4.47 -0.70 8.65
N ASN A 149 4.31 -1.98 8.98
CA ASN A 149 4.66 -2.52 10.30
C ASN A 149 6.17 -2.55 10.55
N ILE A 150 6.99 -2.71 9.49
CA ILE A 150 8.46 -2.63 9.59
C ILE A 150 8.89 -1.17 9.75
N ILE A 151 8.37 -0.25 8.92
CA ILE A 151 8.73 1.18 8.91
C ILE A 151 8.22 1.87 10.18
N LYS A 152 7.02 1.54 10.64
CA LYS A 152 6.31 2.16 11.78
C LYS A 152 6.17 3.68 11.66
N PRO A 153 5.64 4.20 10.53
CA PRO A 153 5.55 5.63 10.30
C PRO A 153 4.61 6.31 11.29
N LYS A 154 4.85 7.58 11.56
CA LYS A 154 3.92 8.45 12.30
C LYS A 154 2.69 8.80 11.46
N LEU A 155 2.87 8.96 10.14
CA LEU A 155 1.80 9.37 9.23
C LEU A 155 1.88 8.66 7.88
N ILE A 156 0.74 8.13 7.42
CA ILE A 156 0.56 7.60 6.07
C ILE A 156 -0.19 8.64 5.23
N VAL A 157 0.28 8.90 4.02
CA VAL A 157 -0.39 9.75 3.04
C VAL A 157 -0.89 8.91 1.87
N ALA A 158 -2.19 8.74 1.76
CA ALA A 158 -2.83 8.09 0.63
C ALA A 158 -2.91 9.07 -0.56
N LEU A 159 -2.23 8.75 -1.65
CA LEU A 159 -2.20 9.55 -2.88
C LEU A 159 -3.31 9.11 -3.85
N GLY A 160 -4.40 9.88 -3.89
CA GLY A 160 -5.52 9.67 -4.80
C GLY A 160 -6.63 8.77 -4.27
N ALA A 161 -7.70 8.65 -5.07
CA ALA A 161 -8.91 7.96 -4.65
C ALA A 161 -8.71 6.45 -4.47
N THR A 162 -8.00 5.78 -5.37
CA THR A 162 -7.82 4.33 -5.32
C THR A 162 -7.08 3.90 -4.06
N SER A 163 -5.97 4.57 -3.71
CA SER A 163 -5.23 4.27 -2.47
C SER A 163 -6.07 4.59 -1.23
N ALA A 164 -6.77 5.72 -1.22
CA ALA A 164 -7.64 6.09 -0.12
C ALA A 164 -8.79 5.08 0.08
N HIS A 165 -9.46 4.67 -1.00
CA HIS A 165 -10.55 3.70 -0.94
C HIS A 165 -10.08 2.31 -0.50
N ALA A 166 -8.91 1.87 -0.97
CA ALA A 166 -8.34 0.59 -0.60
C ALA A 166 -7.96 0.53 0.89
N LEU A 167 -7.35 1.60 1.41
CA LEU A 167 -6.95 1.68 2.81
C LEU A 167 -8.15 1.89 3.74
N LEU A 168 -9.02 2.84 3.45
CA LEU A 168 -10.16 3.18 4.31
C LEU A 168 -11.38 2.26 4.12
N LYS A 169 -11.39 1.41 3.08
CA LYS A 169 -12.53 0.55 2.71
C LYS A 169 -13.83 1.33 2.50
N VAL A 170 -13.74 2.51 1.91
CA VAL A 170 -14.88 3.41 1.62
C VAL A 170 -14.96 3.71 0.13
N LYS A 171 -16.14 4.15 -0.35
CA LYS A 171 -16.37 4.62 -1.72
C LYS A 171 -16.70 6.13 -1.77
N THR A 172 -16.30 6.86 -0.75
CA THR A 172 -16.56 8.29 -0.62
C THR A 172 -15.71 9.08 -1.61
N PRO A 173 -16.24 10.13 -2.28
CA PRO A 173 -15.46 10.99 -3.16
C PRO A 173 -14.24 11.59 -2.46
N LEU A 174 -13.10 11.66 -3.16
CA LEU A 174 -11.81 12.11 -2.62
C LEU A 174 -11.89 13.45 -1.89
N GLY A 175 -12.63 14.42 -2.45
CA GLY A 175 -12.80 15.74 -1.85
C GLY A 175 -13.41 15.74 -0.43
N LYS A 176 -14.19 14.71 -0.10
CA LYS A 176 -14.76 14.53 1.25
C LYS A 176 -13.82 13.78 2.21
N LEU A 177 -12.80 13.11 1.67
CA LEU A 177 -11.80 12.38 2.44
C LEU A 177 -10.59 13.24 2.81
N ARG A 178 -10.30 14.29 2.02
CA ARG A 178 -9.20 15.23 2.26
C ARG A 178 -9.43 16.09 3.50
N SER A 179 -8.36 16.75 3.95
CA SER A 179 -8.37 17.68 5.09
C SER A 179 -8.93 17.09 6.38
N LYS A 180 -8.76 15.78 6.54
CA LYS A 180 -9.17 15.01 7.71
C LYS A 180 -8.11 13.99 8.07
N LYS A 181 -7.93 13.76 9.36
CA LYS A 181 -7.10 12.70 9.90
C LYS A 181 -7.95 11.45 10.08
N TRP A 182 -7.50 10.35 9.49
CA TRP A 182 -8.12 9.03 9.56
C TRP A 182 -7.23 8.09 10.36
N LYS A 183 -7.76 6.95 10.73
CA LYS A 183 -6.98 5.82 11.24
C LYS A 183 -7.05 4.68 10.24
N TRP A 184 -5.90 4.10 9.95
CA TRP A 184 -5.80 2.83 9.28
C TRP A 184 -5.00 1.88 10.15
N LYS A 185 -5.69 0.88 10.74
CA LYS A 185 -5.13 0.05 11.81
C LYS A 185 -4.56 0.94 12.94
N ASN A 186 -3.29 0.80 13.26
CA ASN A 186 -2.62 1.56 14.32
C ASN A 186 -1.97 2.86 13.82
N PHE A 187 -2.10 3.18 12.53
CA PHE A 187 -1.42 4.32 11.92
C PHE A 187 -2.39 5.49 11.70
N ASP A 188 -1.87 6.70 11.83
CA ASP A 188 -2.54 7.90 11.34
C ASP A 188 -2.46 7.95 9.82
N LEU A 189 -3.55 8.37 9.18
CA LEU A 189 -3.67 8.44 7.74
C LEU A 189 -4.32 9.75 7.30
N VAL A 190 -3.78 10.36 6.27
CA VAL A 190 -4.36 11.50 5.56
C VAL A 190 -4.48 11.20 4.08
N VAL A 191 -5.34 11.94 3.39
CA VAL A 191 -5.65 11.72 1.97
C VAL A 191 -5.41 12.99 1.20
N THR A 192 -4.74 12.91 0.06
CA THR A 192 -4.60 14.02 -0.90
C THR A 192 -4.73 13.56 -2.35
N TYR A 193 -4.65 14.48 -3.29
CA TYR A 193 -4.68 14.16 -4.71
C TYR A 193 -3.43 13.41 -5.16
N HIS A 194 -3.61 12.46 -6.07
CA HIS A 194 -2.48 11.81 -6.74
C HIS A 194 -1.77 12.82 -7.67
N PRO A 195 -0.42 12.89 -7.69
CA PRO A 195 0.31 13.82 -8.55
C PRO A 195 -0.09 13.77 -10.03
N ALA A 196 -0.41 12.59 -10.57
CA ALA A 196 -0.92 12.45 -11.92
C ALA A 196 -2.26 13.17 -12.15
N ALA A 197 -3.10 13.33 -11.13
CA ALA A 197 -4.34 14.11 -11.24
C ALA A 197 -4.04 15.61 -11.32
N LEU A 198 -3.01 16.10 -10.63
CA LEU A 198 -2.56 17.51 -10.70
C LEU A 198 -1.99 17.88 -12.06
N LEU A 199 -1.37 16.92 -12.76
CA LEU A 199 -0.89 17.10 -14.14
C LEU A 199 -2.05 17.18 -15.14
N ARG A 200 -3.13 16.43 -14.92
CA ARG A 200 -4.31 16.44 -15.80
C ARG A 200 -5.25 17.60 -15.53
N ASN A 201 -5.37 18.03 -14.27
CA ASN A 201 -6.27 19.12 -13.87
C ASN A 201 -5.54 20.09 -12.93
N PRO A 202 -5.09 21.26 -13.45
CA PRO A 202 -4.41 22.27 -12.66
C PRO A 202 -5.23 22.84 -11.49
N ALA A 203 -6.57 22.79 -11.54
CA ALA A 203 -7.43 23.25 -10.46
C ALA A 203 -7.22 22.51 -9.14
N PHE A 204 -6.68 21.28 -9.21
CA PHE A 204 -6.38 20.48 -8.01
C PHE A 204 -5.05 20.87 -7.34
N LYS A 205 -4.21 21.69 -7.98
CA LYS A 205 -2.89 22.06 -7.43
C LYS A 205 -2.99 22.83 -6.12
N ARG A 206 -3.85 23.87 -6.07
CA ARG A 206 -4.03 24.67 -4.86
C ARG A 206 -4.56 23.84 -3.68
N PRO A 207 -5.66 23.08 -3.82
CA PRO A 207 -6.11 22.20 -2.75
C PRO A 207 -5.07 21.16 -2.32
N ALA A 208 -4.31 20.58 -3.27
CA ALA A 208 -3.24 19.64 -2.93
C ALA A 208 -2.12 20.33 -2.14
N TRP A 209 -1.75 21.55 -2.50
CA TRP A 209 -0.74 22.32 -1.77
C TRP A 209 -1.16 22.60 -0.33
N GLU A 210 -2.42 22.94 -0.09
CA GLU A 210 -2.99 23.09 1.26
C GLU A 210 -2.88 21.79 2.06
N ASP A 211 -3.13 20.63 1.43
CA ASP A 211 -2.94 19.32 2.07
C ASP A 211 -1.47 19.08 2.45
N PHE A 212 -0.52 19.34 1.55
CA PHE A 212 0.90 19.10 1.82
C PHE A 212 1.46 20.02 2.92
N GLN A 213 1.02 21.28 2.98
CA GLN A 213 1.35 22.17 4.10
C GLN A 213 0.82 21.63 5.43
N TRP A 214 -0.41 21.11 5.43
CA TRP A 214 -1.00 20.50 6.61
C TRP A 214 -0.28 19.20 7.02
N ILE A 215 0.08 18.36 6.05
CA ILE A 215 0.88 17.14 6.27
C ILE A 215 2.21 17.49 6.95
N ASP A 216 2.92 18.49 6.44
CA ASP A 216 4.20 18.92 7.03
C ASP A 216 4.04 19.43 8.47
N LYS A 217 2.99 20.19 8.74
CA LYS A 217 2.65 20.63 10.09
C LYS A 217 2.38 19.44 11.01
N LEU A 218 1.57 18.46 10.58
CA LEU A 218 1.26 17.25 11.38
C LEU A 218 2.50 16.46 11.77
N ILE A 219 3.48 16.35 10.87
CA ILE A 219 4.73 15.63 11.14
C ILE A 219 5.68 16.43 12.04
N SER A 220 5.68 17.75 11.91
CA SER A 220 6.55 18.62 12.73
C SER A 220 6.05 18.74 14.18
N GLU A 221 4.78 18.47 14.44
CA GLU A 221 4.15 18.52 15.76
C GLU A 221 4.05 17.14 16.44
N ALA A 222 4.43 16.03 15.77
CA ALA A 222 4.33 14.64 16.24
C ALA A 222 5.64 14.12 16.82
#